data_35f96528c5b4cbb6b92fb3d1033679a9
#
_entry.id   35f96528c5b4cbb6b92fb3d1033679a9
#
_cell.length_a   1.000
_cell.length_b   1.000
_cell.length_c   1.000
_cell.angle_alpha   90.00
_cell.angle_beta   90.00
_cell.angle_gamma   90.00
#
_symmetry.space_group_name_H-M   'P 1'
#
loop_
_entity.id
_entity.type
_entity.pdbx_description
1 polymer ?
#
loop_
_entity_poly.entity_id
_entity_poly.type
_entity_poly.pdbx_seq_one_letter_code
_entity_poly.pdbx_strand_id
1 'polypeptide(L)'
;MNQKIALVVYPEFSFQEIGNLSSLFRWGFDTRTVVVSGDKNPVRSEEGFAILPDITYEEFCVEEYDCLILPGCSDIRQSIRDEKLMEFLRGL
;
A
#
# COMPACT_ATOMS: atom_id res chain seq x y z
N MET A 1 10.10 -18.68 -7.79
CA MET A 1 10.00 -18.50 -6.34
C MET A 1 8.99 -17.40 -6.03
N ASN A 2 7.98 -17.72 -5.26
CA ASN A 2 6.89 -16.78 -4.98
C ASN A 2 7.33 -15.73 -3.96
N GLN A 3 7.32 -14.46 -4.38
CA GLN A 3 7.60 -13.35 -3.49
C GLN A 3 6.30 -12.69 -3.07
N LYS A 4 6.26 -12.18 -1.86
CA LYS A 4 5.09 -11.50 -1.30
C LYS A 4 5.42 -10.04 -1.02
N ILE A 5 4.64 -9.15 -1.61
CA ILE A 5 4.87 -7.72 -1.54
C ILE A 5 3.68 -7.05 -0.85
N ALA A 6 3.97 -6.20 0.14
CA ALA A 6 2.96 -5.38 0.79
C ALA A 6 2.90 -4.02 0.09
N LEU A 7 1.71 -3.63 -0.34
CA LEU A 7 1.46 -2.32 -0.93
C LEU A 7 0.60 -1.53 0.04
N VAL A 8 1.16 -0.47 0.62
CA VAL A 8 0.43 0.37 1.56
C VAL A 8 -0.33 1.43 0.80
N VAL A 9 -1.66 1.49 1.02
CA VAL A 9 -2.50 2.53 0.42
C VAL A 9 -3.11 3.38 1.52
N TYR A 10 -3.25 4.67 1.25
CA TYR A 10 -3.78 5.67 2.18
C TYR A 10 -4.45 6.77 1.36
N PRO A 11 -5.35 7.58 1.96
CA PRO A 11 -6.09 8.59 1.19
C PRO A 11 -5.18 9.49 0.35
N GLU A 12 -5.53 9.67 -0.90
CA GLU A 12 -4.83 10.50 -1.89
C GLU A 12 -3.47 9.94 -2.34
N PHE A 13 -3.22 8.63 -2.15
CA PHE A 13 -2.00 8.01 -2.65
C PHE A 13 -1.94 8.05 -4.18
N SER A 14 -0.73 7.99 -4.75
CA SER A 14 -0.54 8.03 -6.20
C SER A 14 -0.63 6.61 -6.79
N PHE A 15 -1.75 6.30 -7.43
CA PHE A 15 -1.92 5.04 -8.13
C PHE A 15 -0.97 4.93 -9.33
N GLN A 16 -0.70 6.04 -9.99
CA GLN A 16 0.17 6.09 -11.15
C GLN A 16 1.56 5.54 -10.85
N GLU A 17 2.09 5.81 -9.66
CA GLU A 17 3.43 5.36 -9.28
C GLU A 17 3.51 3.84 -9.09
N ILE A 18 2.40 3.20 -8.75
CA ILE A 18 2.41 1.77 -8.40
C ILE A 18 1.76 0.89 -9.46
N GLY A 19 0.94 1.44 -10.35
CA GLY A 19 0.20 0.66 -11.33
C GLY A 19 1.10 -0.17 -12.23
N ASN A 20 2.07 0.46 -12.87
CA ASN A 20 2.99 -0.22 -13.75
C ASN A 20 3.89 -1.21 -13.00
N LEU A 21 4.35 -0.81 -11.83
CA LEU A 21 5.23 -1.64 -11.02
C LEU A 21 4.51 -2.90 -10.55
N SER A 22 3.26 -2.77 -10.12
CA SER A 22 2.45 -3.91 -9.68
C SER A 22 2.21 -4.90 -10.81
N SER A 23 1.95 -4.42 -12.02
CA SER A 23 1.79 -5.27 -13.19
C SER A 23 3.08 -6.02 -13.52
N LEU A 24 4.20 -5.33 -13.46
CA LEU A 24 5.51 -5.94 -13.70
C LEU A 24 5.81 -7.05 -12.71
N PHE A 25 5.56 -6.81 -11.42
CA PHE A 25 5.78 -7.81 -10.40
C PHE A 25 4.91 -9.04 -10.62
N ARG A 26 3.64 -8.84 -10.91
CA ARG A 26 2.72 -9.96 -11.10
C ARG A 26 3.04 -10.79 -12.33
N TRP A 27 3.29 -10.15 -13.45
CA TRP A 27 3.45 -10.87 -14.72
C TRP A 27 4.90 -11.22 -15.03
N GLY A 28 5.85 -10.40 -14.56
CA GLY A 28 7.27 -10.62 -14.85
C GLY A 28 7.98 -11.47 -13.83
N PHE A 29 7.59 -11.42 -12.57
CA PHE A 29 8.33 -12.05 -11.47
C PHE A 29 7.50 -13.01 -10.61
N ASP A 30 6.28 -13.30 -11.01
CA ASP A 30 5.39 -14.20 -10.27
C ASP A 30 5.30 -13.84 -8.78
N THR A 31 5.02 -12.58 -8.50
CA THR A 31 4.88 -12.10 -7.13
C THR A 31 3.41 -11.95 -6.76
N ARG A 32 3.14 -12.03 -5.45
CA ARG A 32 1.82 -11.79 -4.90
C ARG A 32 1.82 -10.43 -4.19
N THR A 33 0.91 -9.54 -4.58
CA THR A 33 0.77 -8.23 -3.96
C THR A 33 -0.42 -8.22 -3.00
N VAL A 34 -0.19 -7.80 -1.77
CA VAL A 34 -1.22 -7.66 -0.74
C VAL A 34 -1.39 -6.17 -0.43
N VAL A 35 -2.61 -5.68 -0.56
CA VAL A 35 -2.93 -4.27 -0.32
C VAL A 35 -3.23 -4.05 1.15
N VAL A 36 -2.52 -3.14 1.79
CA VAL A 36 -2.58 -2.88 3.23
C VAL A 36 -3.04 -1.45 3.48
N SER A 37 -3.99 -1.26 4.39
CA SER A 37 -4.46 0.07 4.77
C SER A 37 -4.88 0.10 6.25
N GLY A 38 -5.30 1.27 6.74
CA GLY A 38 -5.70 1.44 8.13
C GLY A 38 -6.97 0.71 8.52
N ASP A 39 -7.90 0.52 7.56
CA ASP A 39 -9.12 -0.26 7.75
C ASP A 39 -9.52 -0.92 6.43
N LYS A 40 -10.65 -1.62 6.43
CA LYS A 40 -11.12 -2.35 5.24
C LYS A 40 -11.94 -1.50 4.27
N ASN A 41 -12.15 -0.24 4.57
CA ASN A 41 -12.89 0.64 3.69
C ASN A 41 -12.10 0.96 2.43
N PRO A 42 -12.79 1.18 1.28
CA PRO A 42 -12.08 1.57 0.06
C PRO A 42 -11.27 2.84 0.26
N VAL A 43 -10.06 2.85 -0.29
CA VAL A 43 -9.15 4.00 -0.22
C VAL A 43 -9.10 4.66 -1.59
N ARG A 44 -9.29 5.97 -1.65
CA ARG A 44 -9.32 6.70 -2.90
C ARG A 44 -7.96 7.29 -3.22
N SER A 45 -7.47 7.00 -4.43
CA SER A 45 -6.19 7.54 -4.90
C SER A 45 -6.35 8.99 -5.33
N GLU A 46 -5.23 9.68 -5.57
CA GLU A 46 -5.24 11.06 -6.07
C GLU A 46 -5.92 11.17 -7.43
N GLU A 47 -5.90 10.09 -8.22
CA GLU A 47 -6.57 10.03 -9.53
C GLU A 47 -8.07 9.77 -9.41
N GLY A 48 -8.57 9.50 -8.21
CA GLY A 48 -9.98 9.26 -7.96
C GLY A 48 -10.41 7.81 -7.98
N PHE A 49 -9.49 6.87 -8.14
CA PHE A 49 -9.81 5.44 -8.13
C PHE A 49 -9.97 4.94 -6.69
N ALA A 50 -10.96 4.09 -6.47
CA ALA A 50 -11.18 3.46 -5.18
C ALA A 50 -10.50 2.07 -5.17
N ILE A 51 -9.62 1.86 -4.22
CA ILE A 51 -8.89 0.60 -4.05
C ILE A 51 -9.36 -0.08 -2.78
N LEU A 52 -9.70 -1.36 -2.88
CA LEU A 52 -10.14 -2.14 -1.72
C LEU A 52 -8.95 -2.84 -1.08
N PRO A 53 -8.67 -2.57 0.21
CA PRO A 53 -7.56 -3.23 0.89
C PRO A 53 -7.82 -4.72 1.11
N ASP A 54 -6.74 -5.51 1.10
CA ASP A 54 -6.80 -6.92 1.44
C ASP A 54 -6.73 -7.14 2.94
N ILE A 55 -5.86 -6.37 3.62
CA ILE A 55 -5.65 -6.47 5.06
C ILE A 55 -5.48 -5.09 5.68
N THR A 56 -5.58 -5.04 7.01
CA THR A 56 -5.35 -3.81 7.79
C THR A 56 -3.93 -3.79 8.36
N TYR A 57 -3.52 -2.64 8.91
CA TYR A 57 -2.24 -2.51 9.60
C TYR A 57 -2.12 -3.50 10.75
N GLU A 58 -3.21 -3.77 11.45
CA GLU A 58 -3.21 -4.70 12.58
C GLU A 58 -2.96 -6.14 12.16
N GLU A 59 -3.39 -6.50 10.96
CA GLU A 59 -3.21 -7.85 10.41
C GLU A 59 -1.85 -8.03 9.75
N PHE A 60 -1.11 -6.95 9.55
CA PHE A 60 0.17 -6.97 8.85
C PHE A 60 1.27 -7.59 9.70
N CYS A 61 2.02 -8.52 9.13
CA CYS A 61 3.18 -9.13 9.77
C CYS A 61 4.38 -8.96 8.85
N VAL A 62 5.31 -8.09 9.23
CA VAL A 62 6.44 -7.70 8.37
C VAL A 62 7.28 -8.91 7.94
N GLU A 63 7.36 -9.94 8.78
CA GLU A 63 8.17 -11.12 8.50
C GLU A 63 7.62 -11.97 7.35
N GLU A 64 6.37 -11.79 6.99
CA GLU A 64 5.73 -12.54 5.91
C GLU A 64 5.99 -11.92 4.52
N TYR A 65 6.61 -10.75 4.46
CA TYR A 65 6.75 -10.00 3.21
C TYR A 65 8.21 -9.80 2.83
N ASP A 66 8.46 -9.88 1.54
CA ASP A 66 9.81 -9.66 0.99
C ASP A 66 10.09 -8.18 0.73
N CYS A 67 9.03 -7.40 0.52
CA CYS A 67 9.15 -5.98 0.17
C CYS A 67 7.89 -5.24 0.60
N LEU A 68 8.05 -3.97 0.95
CA LEU A 68 6.95 -3.06 1.24
C LEU A 68 7.08 -1.85 0.34
N ILE A 69 5.99 -1.49 -0.35
CA ILE A 69 5.93 -0.34 -1.23
C ILE A 69 5.02 0.71 -0.62
N LEU A 70 5.56 1.92 -0.45
CA LEU A 70 4.80 3.08 0.01
C LEU A 70 4.78 4.09 -1.12
N PRO A 71 3.65 4.25 -1.83
CA PRO A 71 3.57 5.23 -2.92
C PRO A 71 3.56 6.66 -2.40
N GLY A 72 3.91 7.62 -3.26
CA GLY A 72 3.78 9.02 -2.94
C GLY A 72 2.32 9.48 -2.93
N CYS A 73 2.11 10.77 -2.73
CA CYS A 73 0.79 11.37 -2.67
C CYS A 73 0.83 12.81 -3.19
N SER A 74 -0.36 13.33 -3.53
CA SER A 74 -0.47 14.69 -4.03
C SER A 74 -0.25 15.74 -2.94
N ASP A 75 -0.61 15.43 -1.70
CA ASP A 75 -0.47 16.37 -0.58
C ASP A 75 0.08 15.65 0.66
N ILE A 76 1.39 15.77 0.86
CA ILE A 76 2.07 15.13 1.98
C ILE A 76 1.57 15.63 3.34
N ARG A 77 1.02 16.85 3.41
CA ARG A 77 0.53 17.40 4.67
C ARG A 77 -0.64 16.59 5.22
N GLN A 78 -1.52 16.11 4.34
CA GLN A 78 -2.63 15.24 4.75
C GLN A 78 -2.11 13.90 5.27
N SER A 79 -1.13 13.33 4.59
CA SER A 79 -0.56 12.03 4.97
C SER A 79 0.17 12.09 6.31
N ILE A 80 0.87 13.18 6.58
CA ILE A 80 1.57 13.38 7.86
C ILE A 80 0.59 13.41 9.04
N ARG A 81 -0.62 13.91 8.81
CA ARG A 81 -1.67 13.99 9.84
C ARG A 81 -2.42 12.68 10.04
N ASP A 82 -2.19 11.70 9.20
CA ASP A 82 -2.80 10.37 9.32
C ASP A 82 -2.06 9.60 10.41
N GLU A 83 -2.61 9.62 11.61
CA GLU A 83 -1.96 9.01 12.77
C GLU A 83 -1.79 7.50 12.63
N LYS A 84 -2.77 6.82 12.06
CA LYS A 84 -2.69 5.37 11.84
C LYS A 84 -1.55 5.01 10.91
N LEU A 85 -1.40 5.77 9.82
CA LEU A 85 -0.33 5.57 8.86
C LEU A 85 1.03 5.82 9.51
N MET A 86 1.16 6.92 10.26
CA MET A 86 2.42 7.27 10.91
C MET A 86 2.84 6.25 11.95
N GLU A 87 1.91 5.77 12.77
CA GLU A 87 2.19 4.73 13.74
C GLU A 87 2.62 3.42 13.09
N PHE A 88 1.95 3.05 12.01
CA PHE A 88 2.30 1.85 11.26
C PHE A 88 3.73 1.93 10.73
N LEU A 89 4.10 3.07 10.13
CA LEU A 89 5.45 3.27 9.59
C LEU A 89 6.52 3.28 10.66
N ARG A 90 6.24 3.84 11.84
CA ARG A 90 7.18 3.85 12.95
C ARG A 90 7.45 2.45 13.51
N GLY A 91 6.47 1.56 13.41
CA GLY A 91 6.59 0.20 13.90
C GLY A 91 7.36 -0.75 13.00
N LEU A 92 7.72 -0.29 11.80
CA LEU A 92 8.42 -1.15 10.84
C LEU A 92 9.95 -1.31 11.15
#